data_812c59f6601eb732a2e7dd12e949ec6a
#
_entry.id   812c59f6601eb732a2e7dd12e949ec6a
#
_cell.length_a   1.000
_cell.length_b   1.000
_cell.length_c   1.000
_cell.angle_alpha   90.00
_cell.angle_beta   90.00
_cell.angle_gamma   90.00
#
_symmetry.space_group_name_H-M   'P 1'
#
loop_
_entity.id
_entity.type
_entity.pdbx_description
1 polymer ?
#
loop_
_entity_poly.entity_id
_entity_poly.type
_entity_poly.pdbx_seq_one_letter_code
_entity_poly.pdbx_strand_id
1 'polypeptide(L)'
;MDVFDAIHNRHSQGKVKPDALPRELIEKLLSAAVQAPNHHRVRPWRFVVLTGTARNKLGDVFAASQLDRKPDLPQEALDKFRGLPLRAPVVIAVGVDKPSEEKVHEIENVGAVSAACQNILLAAQAEGLAVMWRTGEWARDAKIKEYLGFSADQHLIAYLYIGYPEFTAAHEPRPSFEDRTVWME
;
A
#
# COMPACT_ATOMS: atom_id res chain seq x y z
N MET A 1 -2.32 7.58 21.63
CA MET A 1 -2.67 6.15 21.39
C MET A 1 -1.43 5.35 21.68
N ASP A 2 -1.51 4.32 22.51
CA ASP A 2 -0.36 3.43 22.69
C ASP A 2 -0.24 2.41 21.53
N VAL A 3 0.85 1.61 21.52
CA VAL A 3 1.12 0.69 20.41
C VAL A 3 0.09 -0.44 20.34
N PHE A 4 -0.37 -0.97 21.49
CA PHE A 4 -1.37 -2.03 21.52
C PHE A 4 -2.73 -1.51 21.07
N ASP A 5 -3.12 -0.31 21.47
CA ASP A 5 -4.32 0.34 20.97
C ASP A 5 -4.29 0.46 19.44
N ALA A 6 -3.17 0.90 18.86
CA ALA A 6 -3.02 1.02 17.42
C ALA A 6 -3.14 -0.35 16.73
N ILE A 7 -2.49 -1.38 17.26
CA ILE A 7 -2.50 -2.73 16.70
C ILE A 7 -3.91 -3.34 16.76
N HIS A 8 -4.57 -3.25 17.92
CA HIS A 8 -5.87 -3.90 18.15
C HIS A 8 -7.01 -3.18 17.42
N ASN A 9 -6.97 -1.85 17.33
CA ASN A 9 -8.04 -1.06 16.71
C ASN A 9 -7.85 -0.86 15.19
N ARG A 10 -6.64 -1.09 14.66
CA ARG A 10 -6.40 -0.93 13.23
C ARG A 10 -7.21 -1.94 12.41
N HIS A 11 -7.98 -1.45 11.49
CA HIS A 11 -8.70 -2.22 10.47
C HIS A 11 -8.54 -1.61 9.07
N SER A 12 -8.84 -2.37 8.03
CA SER A 12 -8.82 -1.87 6.65
C SER A 12 -10.12 -1.12 6.37
N GLN A 13 -10.00 0.16 6.01
CA GLN A 13 -11.14 0.99 5.65
C GLN A 13 -10.87 1.70 4.34
N GLY A 14 -11.71 1.44 3.33
CA GLY A 14 -11.54 1.99 1.99
C GLY A 14 -12.45 3.17 1.66
N LYS A 15 -13.38 3.53 2.55
CA LYS A 15 -14.23 4.72 2.39
C LYS A 15 -13.62 5.86 3.19
N VAL A 16 -13.08 6.82 2.46
CA VAL A 16 -12.39 7.99 3.00
C VAL A 16 -12.91 9.27 2.36
N LYS A 17 -12.79 10.37 3.08
CA LYS A 17 -13.13 11.71 2.58
C LYS A 17 -12.18 12.13 1.47
N PRO A 18 -12.64 12.99 0.53
CA PRO A 18 -11.79 13.49 -0.57
C PRO A 18 -10.77 14.55 -0.14
N ASP A 19 -10.80 14.97 1.13
CA ASP A 19 -9.95 16.03 1.68
C ASP A 19 -8.47 15.68 1.52
N ALA A 20 -7.69 16.63 0.99
CA ALA A 20 -6.26 16.46 0.84
C ALA A 20 -5.56 16.29 2.19
N LEU A 21 -4.60 15.38 2.27
CA LEU A 21 -3.74 15.24 3.43
C LEU A 21 -2.57 16.24 3.35
N PRO A 22 -2.20 16.90 4.47
CA PRO A 22 -0.99 17.70 4.55
C PRO A 22 0.24 16.85 4.21
N ARG A 23 1.21 17.45 3.51
CA ARG A 23 2.45 16.77 3.12
C ARG A 23 3.21 16.24 4.33
N GLU A 24 3.27 17.02 5.39
CA GLU A 24 3.95 16.70 6.65
C GLU A 24 3.37 15.43 7.29
N LEU A 25 2.07 15.22 7.15
CA LEU A 25 1.41 14.00 7.65
C LEU A 25 1.82 12.77 6.83
N ILE A 26 1.92 12.92 5.51
CA ILE A 26 2.40 11.83 4.63
C ILE A 26 3.88 11.51 4.97
N GLU A 27 4.71 12.54 5.14
CA GLU A 27 6.12 12.39 5.51
C GLU A 27 6.28 11.70 6.88
N LYS A 28 5.40 11.99 7.83
CA LYS A 28 5.35 11.29 9.13
C LYS A 28 5.08 9.79 8.96
N LEU A 29 4.14 9.41 8.08
CA LEU A 29 3.88 8.00 7.78
C LEU A 29 5.09 7.30 7.13
N LEU A 30 5.75 7.98 6.19
CA LEU A 30 6.96 7.46 5.54
C LEU A 30 8.15 7.36 6.52
N SER A 31 8.27 8.30 7.44
CA SER A 31 9.26 8.25 8.51
C SER A 31 9.07 7.03 9.42
N ALA A 32 7.83 6.67 9.73
CA ALA A 32 7.52 5.44 10.46
C ALA A 32 7.84 4.18 9.64
N ALA A 33 7.54 4.20 8.33
CA ALA A 33 7.82 3.08 7.44
C ALA A 33 9.30 2.67 7.45
N VAL A 34 10.21 3.63 7.35
CA VAL A 34 11.65 3.37 7.25
C VAL A 34 12.29 2.89 8.56
N GLN A 35 11.53 2.84 9.66
CA GLN A 35 11.96 2.21 10.92
C GLN A 35 11.82 0.69 10.91
N ALA A 36 11.27 0.11 9.85
CA ALA A 36 11.13 -1.34 9.73
C ALA A 36 12.49 -2.04 9.78
N PRO A 37 12.59 -3.21 10.44
CA PRO A 37 13.80 -4.02 10.40
C PRO A 37 14.05 -4.53 8.98
N ASN A 38 15.31 -4.63 8.60
CA ASN A 38 15.72 -5.18 7.32
C ASN A 38 17.09 -5.83 7.40
N HIS A 39 17.27 -6.93 6.68
CA HIS A 39 18.50 -7.70 6.68
C HIS A 39 19.65 -6.87 6.07
N HIS A 40 20.84 -6.95 6.66
CA HIS A 40 22.04 -6.20 6.26
C HIS A 40 21.86 -4.69 6.06
N ARG A 41 20.79 -4.10 6.57
CA ARG A 41 20.45 -2.67 6.41
C ARG A 41 20.33 -2.23 4.94
N VAL A 42 19.89 -3.11 4.06
CA VAL A 42 19.76 -2.84 2.60
C VAL A 42 18.64 -1.83 2.27
N ARG A 43 17.68 -1.62 3.19
CA ARG A 43 16.59 -0.65 3.03
C ARG A 43 15.83 -0.81 1.71
N PRO A 44 15.23 -1.99 1.47
CA PRO A 44 14.77 -2.40 0.15
C PRO A 44 13.44 -1.78 -0.29
N TRP A 45 12.92 -0.82 0.45
CA TRP A 45 11.64 -0.17 0.17
C TRP A 45 11.76 0.99 -0.82
N ARG A 46 10.81 1.05 -1.74
CA ARG A 46 10.58 2.17 -2.65
C ARG A 46 9.15 2.66 -2.51
N PHE A 47 8.97 3.96 -2.28
CA PHE A 47 7.66 4.58 -2.13
C PHE A 47 7.42 5.56 -3.27
N VAL A 48 6.29 5.39 -3.97
CA VAL A 48 5.80 6.36 -4.95
C VAL A 48 4.51 6.94 -4.41
N VAL A 49 4.55 8.22 -4.02
CA VAL A 49 3.40 8.92 -3.45
C VAL A 49 2.64 9.64 -4.56
N LEU A 50 1.38 9.30 -4.74
CA LEU A 50 0.49 9.87 -5.73
C LEU A 50 -0.61 10.70 -5.05
N THR A 51 -0.65 11.99 -5.38
CA THR A 51 -1.67 12.94 -4.93
C THR A 51 -2.17 13.75 -6.12
N GLY A 52 -3.25 14.51 -5.96
CA GLY A 52 -3.77 15.40 -7.00
C GLY A 52 -3.90 14.70 -8.35
N THR A 53 -3.41 15.34 -9.41
CA THR A 53 -3.50 14.85 -10.80
C THR A 53 -2.67 13.61 -11.10
N ALA A 54 -1.66 13.28 -10.26
CA ALA A 54 -0.88 12.05 -10.43
C ALA A 54 -1.75 10.79 -10.29
N ARG A 55 -2.79 10.84 -9.48
CA ARG A 55 -3.77 9.74 -9.35
C ARG A 55 -4.60 9.56 -10.61
N ASN A 56 -4.99 10.66 -11.29
CA ASN A 56 -5.70 10.59 -12.57
C ASN A 56 -4.84 9.89 -13.62
N LYS A 57 -3.55 10.29 -13.73
CA LYS A 57 -2.60 9.66 -14.64
C LYS A 57 -2.42 8.18 -14.37
N LEU A 58 -2.34 7.76 -13.10
CA LEU A 58 -2.31 6.34 -12.74
C LEU A 58 -3.60 5.63 -13.18
N GLY A 59 -4.75 6.27 -13.05
CA GLY A 59 -6.03 5.73 -13.53
C GLY A 59 -6.06 5.53 -15.04
N ASP A 60 -5.50 6.48 -15.81
CA ASP A 60 -5.35 6.34 -17.27
C ASP A 60 -4.45 5.16 -17.63
N VAL A 61 -3.35 4.94 -16.88
CA VAL A 61 -2.47 3.79 -17.07
C VAL A 61 -3.19 2.48 -16.74
N PHE A 62 -4.01 2.45 -15.70
CA PHE A 62 -4.84 1.28 -15.38
C PHE A 62 -5.82 0.95 -16.52
N ALA A 63 -6.53 1.95 -17.04
CA ALA A 63 -7.46 1.77 -18.15
C ALA A 63 -6.72 1.30 -19.42
N ALA A 64 -5.58 1.89 -19.74
CA ALA A 64 -4.76 1.51 -20.89
C ALA A 64 -4.24 0.07 -20.77
N SER A 65 -3.77 -0.35 -19.60
CA SER A 65 -3.34 -1.74 -19.35
C SER A 65 -4.48 -2.74 -19.54
N GLN A 66 -5.69 -2.39 -19.13
CA GLN A 66 -6.86 -3.28 -19.35
C GLN A 66 -7.30 -3.32 -20.81
N LEU A 67 -7.21 -2.20 -21.53
CA LEU A 67 -7.53 -2.15 -22.95
C LEU A 67 -6.54 -2.99 -23.78
N ASP A 68 -5.25 -3.00 -23.43
CA ASP A 68 -4.26 -3.87 -24.08
C ASP A 68 -4.60 -5.35 -23.94
N ARG A 69 -5.19 -5.76 -22.80
CA ARG A 69 -5.60 -7.15 -22.54
C ARG A 69 -6.96 -7.51 -23.15
N LYS A 70 -7.84 -6.53 -23.22
CA LYS A 70 -9.22 -6.67 -23.70
C LYS A 70 -9.59 -5.44 -24.54
N PRO A 71 -9.31 -5.47 -25.88
CA PRO A 71 -9.53 -4.33 -26.76
C PRO A 71 -10.99 -3.86 -26.86
N ASP A 72 -11.94 -4.76 -26.63
CA ASP A 72 -13.38 -4.50 -26.78
C ASP A 72 -14.05 -4.05 -25.46
N LEU A 73 -13.28 -3.58 -24.47
CA LEU A 73 -13.85 -3.08 -23.22
C LEU A 73 -14.72 -1.85 -23.49
N PRO A 74 -15.96 -1.81 -22.95
CA PRO A 74 -16.81 -0.63 -23.06
C PRO A 74 -16.23 0.54 -22.26
N GLN A 75 -16.55 1.76 -22.72
CA GLN A 75 -16.06 3.00 -22.09
C GLN A 75 -16.38 3.06 -20.59
N GLU A 76 -17.56 2.61 -20.18
CA GLU A 76 -17.96 2.56 -18.77
C GLU A 76 -17.01 1.70 -17.91
N ALA A 77 -16.50 0.58 -18.46
CA ALA A 77 -15.52 -0.26 -17.74
C ALA A 77 -14.17 0.46 -17.63
N LEU A 78 -13.72 1.14 -18.69
CA LEU A 78 -12.49 1.94 -18.67
C LEU A 78 -12.58 3.07 -17.64
N ASP A 79 -13.71 3.74 -17.54
CA ASP A 79 -13.92 4.82 -16.57
C ASP A 79 -13.92 4.29 -15.12
N LYS A 80 -14.43 3.07 -14.88
CA LYS A 80 -14.28 2.40 -13.58
C LYS A 80 -12.81 2.17 -13.22
N PHE A 81 -11.97 1.74 -14.18
CA PHE A 81 -10.54 1.57 -13.94
C PHE A 81 -9.83 2.90 -13.69
N ARG A 82 -10.16 3.94 -14.46
CA ARG A 82 -9.65 5.30 -14.21
C ARG A 82 -9.97 5.81 -12.82
N GLY A 83 -11.17 5.47 -12.31
CA GLY A 83 -11.62 5.87 -10.98
C GLY A 83 -10.94 5.13 -9.82
N LEU A 84 -10.23 4.02 -10.06
CA LEU A 84 -9.65 3.23 -8.96
C LEU A 84 -8.68 4.03 -8.08
N PRO A 85 -7.69 4.78 -8.62
CA PRO A 85 -6.77 5.55 -7.79
C PRO A 85 -7.40 6.78 -7.13
N LEU A 86 -8.59 7.17 -7.57
CA LEU A 86 -9.30 8.34 -7.03
C LEU A 86 -10.11 8.05 -5.76
N ARG A 87 -10.16 6.78 -5.33
CA ARG A 87 -10.89 6.35 -4.12
C ARG A 87 -10.32 6.88 -2.80
N ALA A 88 -9.12 7.46 -2.83
CA ALA A 88 -8.51 8.13 -1.68
C ALA A 88 -7.72 9.35 -2.15
N PRO A 89 -7.56 10.38 -1.31
CA PRO A 89 -6.76 11.58 -1.66
C PRO A 89 -5.27 11.28 -1.82
N VAL A 90 -4.77 10.21 -1.21
CA VAL A 90 -3.37 9.76 -1.31
C VAL A 90 -3.34 8.28 -1.66
N VAL A 91 -2.50 7.91 -2.62
CA VAL A 91 -2.13 6.52 -2.90
C VAL A 91 -0.62 6.41 -2.81
N ILE A 92 -0.12 5.48 -1.98
CA ILE A 92 1.31 5.16 -1.93
C ILE A 92 1.50 3.79 -2.58
N ALA A 93 2.18 3.76 -3.73
CA ALA A 93 2.64 2.51 -4.32
C ALA A 93 3.97 2.11 -3.67
N VAL A 94 4.05 0.85 -3.21
CA VAL A 94 5.21 0.37 -2.45
C VAL A 94 5.86 -0.79 -3.19
N GLY A 95 7.06 -0.54 -3.67
CA GLY A 95 7.90 -1.51 -4.36
C GLY A 95 9.01 -2.06 -3.47
N VAL A 96 9.57 -3.17 -3.90
CA VAL A 96 10.67 -3.89 -3.26
C VAL A 96 11.88 -3.87 -4.18
N ASP A 97 13.03 -3.41 -3.69
CA ASP A 97 14.29 -3.51 -4.41
C ASP A 97 14.73 -4.96 -4.50
N LYS A 98 15.34 -5.30 -5.63
CA LYS A 98 16.03 -6.58 -5.79
C LYS A 98 17.20 -6.70 -4.82
N PRO A 99 17.57 -7.93 -4.41
CA PRO A 99 18.78 -8.15 -3.63
C PRO A 99 19.99 -7.52 -4.32
N SER A 100 20.73 -6.70 -3.58
CA SER A 100 21.95 -6.03 -4.06
C SER A 100 23.22 -6.82 -3.77
N GLU A 101 23.13 -7.86 -2.93
CA GLU A 101 24.23 -8.70 -2.48
C GLU A 101 23.78 -10.16 -2.46
N GLU A 102 24.70 -11.10 -2.76
CA GLU A 102 24.43 -12.54 -2.82
C GLU A 102 23.86 -13.12 -1.52
N LYS A 103 24.24 -12.55 -0.38
CA LYS A 103 23.80 -12.97 0.97
C LYS A 103 22.40 -12.44 1.35
N VAL A 104 21.77 -11.61 0.52
CA VAL A 104 20.42 -11.06 0.76
C VAL A 104 19.43 -11.79 -0.11
N HIS A 105 18.42 -12.40 0.51
CA HIS A 105 17.39 -13.12 -0.21
C HIS A 105 16.17 -12.24 -0.49
N GLU A 106 15.55 -12.43 -1.65
CA GLU A 106 14.39 -11.64 -2.07
C GLU A 106 13.23 -11.69 -1.07
N ILE A 107 13.00 -12.85 -0.44
CA ILE A 107 11.94 -13.01 0.57
C ILE A 107 12.17 -12.13 1.80
N GLU A 108 13.43 -11.89 2.18
CA GLU A 108 13.80 -11.03 3.31
C GLU A 108 13.49 -9.56 2.98
N ASN A 109 13.76 -9.14 1.74
CA ASN A 109 13.41 -7.81 1.25
C ASN A 109 11.88 -7.62 1.24
N VAL A 110 11.14 -8.61 0.75
CA VAL A 110 9.66 -8.58 0.77
C VAL A 110 9.14 -8.50 2.22
N GLY A 111 9.71 -9.29 3.14
CA GLY A 111 9.38 -9.24 4.57
C GLY A 111 9.62 -7.86 5.18
N ALA A 112 10.78 -7.26 4.92
CA ALA A 112 11.14 -5.92 5.40
C ALA A 112 10.18 -4.84 4.87
N VAL A 113 9.85 -4.87 3.57
CA VAL A 113 8.92 -3.90 2.98
C VAL A 113 7.49 -4.11 3.47
N SER A 114 7.07 -5.36 3.75
CA SER A 114 5.78 -5.65 4.37
C SER A 114 5.71 -5.10 5.79
N ALA A 115 6.80 -5.18 6.57
CA ALA A 115 6.90 -4.55 7.88
C ALA A 115 6.83 -3.01 7.78
N ALA A 116 7.47 -2.42 6.77
CA ALA A 116 7.37 -0.97 6.50
C ALA A 116 5.93 -0.55 6.18
N CYS A 117 5.21 -1.34 5.37
CA CYS A 117 3.78 -1.10 5.11
C CYS A 117 2.97 -1.17 6.42
N GLN A 118 3.22 -2.17 7.28
CA GLN A 118 2.53 -2.29 8.56
C GLN A 118 2.80 -1.08 9.47
N ASN A 119 4.03 -0.55 9.48
CA ASN A 119 4.34 0.68 10.21
C ASN A 119 3.52 1.88 9.70
N ILE A 120 3.33 2.02 8.37
CA ILE A 120 2.44 3.04 7.80
C ILE A 120 1.00 2.85 8.30
N LEU A 121 0.50 1.61 8.32
CA LEU A 121 -0.87 1.32 8.76
C LEU A 121 -1.09 1.69 10.23
N LEU A 122 -0.12 1.38 11.10
CA LEU A 122 -0.19 1.69 12.53
C LEU A 122 -0.04 3.20 12.79
N ALA A 123 0.90 3.86 12.11
CA ALA A 123 1.08 5.30 12.20
C ALA A 123 -0.18 6.05 11.71
N ALA A 124 -0.79 5.60 10.62
CA ALA A 124 -2.04 6.16 10.10
C ALA A 124 -3.19 6.00 11.12
N GLN A 125 -3.31 4.82 11.75
CA GLN A 125 -4.29 4.59 12.81
C GLN A 125 -4.08 5.57 13.99
N ALA A 126 -2.83 5.78 14.40
CA ALA A 126 -2.49 6.70 15.48
C ALA A 126 -2.82 8.17 15.13
N GLU A 127 -2.74 8.54 13.86
CA GLU A 127 -3.07 9.88 13.32
C GLU A 127 -4.56 10.03 12.95
N GLY A 128 -5.40 9.03 13.24
CA GLY A 128 -6.83 9.08 12.92
C GLY A 128 -7.13 8.95 11.42
N LEU A 129 -6.23 8.38 10.65
CA LEU A 129 -6.41 8.11 9.23
C LEU A 129 -6.91 6.69 8.98
N ALA A 130 -7.66 6.52 7.90
CA ALA A 130 -8.06 5.23 7.37
C ALA A 130 -7.12 4.82 6.23
N VAL A 131 -6.79 3.53 6.19
CA VAL A 131 -5.97 2.96 5.13
C VAL A 131 -6.58 1.67 4.61
N MET A 132 -6.52 1.49 3.27
CA MET A 132 -6.81 0.24 2.61
C MET A 132 -5.57 -0.22 1.84
N TRP A 133 -5.00 -1.36 2.23
CA TRP A 133 -3.95 -2.04 1.47
C TRP A 133 -4.56 -2.84 0.33
N ARG A 134 -4.19 -2.52 -0.89
CA ARG A 134 -4.60 -3.25 -2.10
C ARG A 134 -3.39 -3.81 -2.82
N THR A 135 -3.61 -4.94 -3.47
CA THR A 135 -2.66 -5.67 -4.33
C THR A 135 -3.39 -6.12 -5.59
N GLY A 136 -3.12 -7.31 -6.06
CA GLY A 136 -3.82 -7.94 -7.18
C GLY A 136 -3.12 -7.74 -8.53
N GLU A 137 -3.88 -7.72 -9.60
CA GLU A 137 -3.35 -7.62 -10.98
C GLU A 137 -2.56 -6.35 -11.25
N TRP A 138 -3.00 -5.21 -10.69
CA TRP A 138 -2.35 -3.91 -10.82
C TRP A 138 -0.92 -3.88 -10.28
N ALA A 139 -0.65 -4.68 -9.25
CA ALA A 139 0.69 -4.81 -8.67
C ALA A 139 1.63 -5.73 -9.48
N ARG A 140 1.07 -6.49 -10.44
CA ARG A 140 1.83 -7.43 -11.28
C ARG A 140 2.00 -6.96 -12.72
N ASP A 141 1.30 -5.91 -13.09
CA ASP A 141 1.28 -5.38 -14.45
C ASP A 141 2.58 -4.62 -14.78
N ALA A 142 3.27 -5.04 -15.85
CA ALA A 142 4.56 -4.48 -16.23
C ALA A 142 4.46 -3.01 -16.67
N LYS A 143 3.39 -2.63 -17.38
CA LYS A 143 3.15 -1.25 -17.85
C LYS A 143 2.92 -0.29 -16.67
N ILE A 144 2.21 -0.79 -15.66
CA ILE A 144 1.96 0.00 -14.44
C ILE A 144 3.24 0.13 -13.62
N LYS A 145 4.03 -0.95 -13.47
CA LYS A 145 5.33 -0.89 -12.81
C LYS A 145 6.25 0.10 -13.48
N GLU A 146 6.37 0.04 -14.80
CA GLU A 146 7.17 0.95 -15.61
C GLU A 146 6.75 2.41 -15.40
N TYR A 147 5.44 2.70 -15.45
CA TYR A 147 4.91 4.04 -15.18
C TYR A 147 5.29 4.55 -13.79
N LEU A 148 5.32 3.68 -12.80
CA LEU A 148 5.70 3.99 -11.43
C LEU A 148 7.22 4.01 -11.20
N GLY A 149 8.03 3.74 -12.23
CA GLY A 149 9.49 3.72 -12.16
C GLY A 149 10.08 2.43 -11.60
N PHE A 150 9.30 1.32 -11.60
CA PHE A 150 9.79 0.00 -11.23
C PHE A 150 10.13 -0.83 -12.47
N SER A 151 11.13 -1.70 -12.36
CA SER A 151 11.39 -2.70 -13.38
C SER A 151 10.32 -3.81 -13.37
N ALA A 152 10.14 -4.50 -14.50
CA ALA A 152 9.11 -5.52 -14.65
C ALA A 152 9.25 -6.68 -13.64
N ASP A 153 10.48 -6.98 -13.22
CA ASP A 153 10.84 -8.05 -12.29
C ASP A 153 10.83 -7.61 -10.82
N GLN A 154 10.74 -6.32 -10.49
CA GLN A 154 10.55 -5.86 -9.11
C GLN A 154 9.15 -6.20 -8.60
N HIS A 155 9.05 -6.51 -7.30
CA HIS A 155 7.76 -6.66 -6.66
C HIS A 155 7.17 -5.30 -6.30
N LEU A 156 5.92 -5.06 -6.71
CA LEU A 156 5.07 -4.02 -6.20
C LEU A 156 4.07 -4.70 -5.25
N ILE A 157 4.24 -4.51 -3.94
CA ILE A 157 3.53 -5.31 -2.94
C ILE A 157 2.30 -4.61 -2.34
N ALA A 158 2.19 -3.31 -2.53
CA ALA A 158 1.07 -2.55 -1.99
C ALA A 158 0.72 -1.32 -2.82
N TYR A 159 -0.57 -1.04 -2.86
CA TYR A 159 -1.14 0.29 -3.03
C TYR A 159 -1.86 0.63 -1.73
N LEU A 160 -1.33 1.58 -0.97
CA LEU A 160 -1.92 2.06 0.27
C LEU A 160 -2.79 3.28 -0.05
N TYR A 161 -4.10 3.13 0.04
CA TYR A 161 -5.09 4.18 -0.15
C TYR A 161 -5.35 4.83 1.20
N ILE A 162 -5.02 6.10 1.34
CA ILE A 162 -4.97 6.80 2.62
C ILE A 162 -5.83 8.06 2.57
N GLY A 163 -6.62 8.29 3.61
CA GLY A 163 -7.43 9.48 3.78
C GLY A 163 -8.07 9.57 5.17
N TYR A 164 -8.76 10.68 5.45
CA TYR A 164 -9.60 10.76 6.64
C TYR A 164 -10.79 9.81 6.50
N PRO A 165 -11.16 9.06 7.57
CA PRO A 165 -12.30 8.15 7.49
C PRO A 165 -13.61 8.91 7.23
N GLU A 166 -14.45 8.38 6.34
CA GLU A 166 -15.77 8.95 6.07
C GLU A 166 -16.75 8.69 7.24
N PHE A 167 -16.54 7.58 7.96
CA PHE A 167 -17.32 7.18 9.13
C PHE A 167 -16.44 6.33 10.06
N THR A 168 -16.85 6.21 11.33
CA THR A 168 -16.24 5.27 12.27
C THR A 168 -16.77 3.87 11.96
N ALA A 169 -15.90 3.01 11.40
CA ALA A 169 -16.28 1.63 11.15
C ALA A 169 -16.34 0.83 12.46
N ALA A 170 -17.30 -0.08 12.55
CA ALA A 170 -17.31 -1.05 13.63
C ALA A 170 -16.09 -1.96 13.53
N HIS A 171 -15.42 -2.19 14.65
CA HIS A 171 -14.30 -3.11 14.74
C HIS A 171 -14.81 -4.49 15.14
N GLU A 172 -14.59 -5.48 14.29
CA GLU A 172 -14.86 -6.88 14.64
C GLU A 172 -13.64 -7.47 15.36
N PRO A 173 -13.84 -8.15 16.51
CA PRO A 173 -12.76 -8.86 17.20
C PRO A 173 -12.11 -9.88 16.28
N ARG A 174 -10.80 -9.98 16.34
CA ARG A 174 -10.06 -11.00 15.59
C ARG A 174 -10.06 -12.33 16.34
N PRO A 175 -9.98 -13.47 15.61
CA PRO A 175 -9.78 -14.77 16.24
C PRO A 175 -8.54 -14.78 17.13
N SER A 176 -8.57 -15.63 18.14
CA SER A 176 -7.42 -15.86 19.01
C SER A 176 -6.23 -16.47 18.25
N PHE A 177 -5.07 -16.45 18.88
CA PHE A 177 -3.83 -17.00 18.33
C PHE A 177 -3.60 -18.47 18.71
N GLU A 178 -4.40 -19.05 19.63
CA GLU A 178 -4.13 -20.37 20.23
C GLU A 178 -4.07 -21.49 19.19
N ASP A 179 -4.95 -21.48 18.19
CA ASP A 179 -4.98 -22.48 17.11
C ASP A 179 -3.80 -22.34 16.11
N ARG A 180 -2.98 -21.30 16.25
CA ARG A 180 -1.83 -20.98 15.41
C ARG A 180 -0.51 -21.02 16.18
N THR A 181 -0.54 -21.43 17.44
CA THR A 181 0.63 -21.39 18.33
C THR A 181 0.90 -22.75 18.93
N VAL A 182 2.14 -23.19 18.88
CA VAL A 182 2.63 -24.39 19.56
C VAL A 182 3.65 -23.95 20.59
N TRP A 183 3.44 -24.36 21.86
CA TRP A 183 4.39 -24.17 22.94
C TRP A 183 5.26 -25.42 23.06
N MET A 184 6.57 -25.24 22.92
CA MET A 184 7.55 -26.33 23.12
C MET A 184 8.33 -26.02 24.40
N GLU A 185 8.15 -26.86 25.42
CA GLU A 185 8.79 -26.73 26.73
C GLU A 185 9.82 -27.85 26.95
#